data_f343b6649230dd1317b9e1d680bedea5
#
_entry.id   f343b6649230dd1317b9e1d680bedea5
#
_cell.length_a   1.000
_cell.length_b   1.000
_cell.length_c   1.000
_cell.angle_alpha   90.00
_cell.angle_beta   90.00
_cell.angle_gamma   90.00
#
_symmetry.space_group_name_H-M   'P 1'
#
loop_
_entity.id
_entity.type
_entity.pdbx_description
1 polymer ?
#
loop_
_entity_poly.entity_id
_entity_poly.type
_entity_poly.pdbx_seq_one_letter_code
_entity_poly.pdbx_strand_id
1 'polypeptide(L)'
;FRLLTQRIAFLTTGGPAPDTQNPRLPPMDSGILGAYIAPDNLTMTVSLGASLFDDRFGLAAQKPKSLQKMVRFPNDSLDAALCHGDLLIQICANTQDTVIHALRDLIKHTPDLLSVRWKREGFISDHAARSKGKETPVNLLGFKDGTANPNSQDAPLMDKVVWVTADQSEPAWTVGGSYQAVRIIQFHVEFWDRTPLKEQQTIFG
;
A
#
# COMPACT_ATOMS: atom_id res chain seq x y z
N PHE A 1 7.47 12.41 -10.09
CA PHE A 1 6.81 12.67 -8.80
C PHE A 1 5.78 13.80 -8.88
N ARG A 2 6.05 14.97 -9.48
CA ARG A 2 5.07 16.09 -9.54
C ARG A 2 3.70 15.64 -10.05
N LEU A 3 3.67 14.87 -11.14
CA LEU A 3 2.41 14.38 -11.72
C LEU A 3 1.68 13.43 -10.75
N LEU A 4 2.39 12.52 -10.09
CA LEU A 4 1.80 11.66 -9.05
C LEU A 4 1.18 12.50 -7.93
N THR A 5 1.91 13.48 -7.41
CA THR A 5 1.41 14.38 -6.35
C THR A 5 0.13 15.10 -6.79
N GLN A 6 0.10 15.63 -8.02
CA GLN A 6 -1.09 16.30 -8.56
C GLN A 6 -2.28 15.37 -8.69
N ARG A 7 -2.06 14.16 -9.22
CA ARG A 7 -3.15 13.19 -9.38
C ARG A 7 -3.66 12.68 -8.03
N ILE A 8 -2.77 12.36 -7.12
CA ILE A 8 -3.12 11.92 -5.76
C ILE A 8 -3.90 13.02 -5.02
N ALA A 9 -3.45 14.28 -5.08
CA ALA A 9 -4.17 15.39 -4.48
C ALA A 9 -5.60 15.54 -5.04
N PHE A 10 -5.76 15.46 -6.36
CA PHE A 10 -7.09 15.48 -6.99
C PHE A 10 -7.97 14.32 -6.53
N LEU A 11 -7.46 13.08 -6.62
CA LEU A 11 -8.22 11.89 -6.28
C LEU A 11 -8.66 11.86 -4.81
N THR A 12 -7.80 12.31 -3.88
CA THR A 12 -8.10 12.31 -2.44
C THR A 12 -8.96 13.48 -2.00
N THR A 13 -8.98 14.58 -2.75
CA THR A 13 -9.85 15.72 -2.49
C THR A 13 -11.21 15.60 -3.18
N GLY A 14 -11.24 14.93 -4.34
CA GLY A 14 -12.41 14.82 -5.19
C GLY A 14 -12.65 16.08 -6.04
N GLY A 15 -13.65 15.97 -6.90
CA GLY A 15 -14.03 17.07 -7.80
C GLY A 15 -14.77 16.59 -9.04
N PRO A 16 -15.13 17.49 -9.96
CA PRO A 16 -15.74 17.11 -11.22
C PRO A 16 -14.76 16.25 -12.04
N ALA A 17 -15.28 15.19 -12.63
CA ALA A 17 -14.49 14.33 -13.51
C ALA A 17 -13.93 15.13 -14.68
N PRO A 18 -12.65 14.96 -15.05
CA PRO A 18 -12.09 15.58 -16.23
C PRO A 18 -12.84 15.16 -17.50
N ASP A 19 -13.21 16.12 -18.31
CA ASP A 19 -13.93 15.86 -19.57
C ASP A 19 -12.98 15.91 -20.76
N THR A 20 -13.25 15.06 -21.74
CA THR A 20 -12.56 15.04 -23.02
C THR A 20 -13.36 15.86 -24.02
N GLN A 21 -12.90 17.06 -24.32
CA GLN A 21 -13.56 17.95 -25.26
C GLN A 21 -13.56 17.43 -26.71
N ASN A 22 -12.65 16.53 -27.05
CA ASN A 22 -12.56 15.94 -28.36
C ASN A 22 -12.98 14.45 -28.31
N PRO A 23 -14.16 14.08 -28.91
CA PRO A 23 -14.66 12.71 -28.87
C PRO A 23 -13.81 11.69 -29.67
N ARG A 24 -12.82 12.15 -30.42
CA ARG A 24 -11.87 11.28 -31.13
C ARG A 24 -10.65 10.89 -30.25
N LEU A 25 -10.52 11.48 -29.09
CA LEU A 25 -9.46 11.15 -28.11
C LEU A 25 -10.00 10.22 -27.03
N PRO A 26 -9.13 9.41 -26.40
CA PRO A 26 -9.52 8.63 -25.22
C PRO A 26 -10.07 9.56 -24.13
N PRO A 27 -11.09 9.10 -23.37
CA PRO A 27 -11.61 9.89 -22.26
C PRO A 27 -10.54 10.18 -21.21
N MET A 28 -10.57 11.36 -20.61
CA MET A 28 -9.61 11.76 -19.57
C MET A 28 -9.84 11.01 -18.27
N ASP A 29 -11.07 10.58 -18.02
CA ASP A 29 -11.48 9.78 -16.87
C ASP A 29 -11.97 8.39 -17.26
N SER A 30 -12.04 7.47 -16.29
CA SER A 30 -12.56 6.12 -16.52
C SER A 30 -14.09 6.04 -16.60
N GLY A 31 -14.77 7.06 -16.08
CA GLY A 31 -16.24 7.12 -15.98
C GLY A 31 -16.85 6.25 -14.87
N ILE A 32 -16.04 5.47 -14.11
CA ILE A 32 -16.55 4.52 -13.09
C ILE A 32 -17.34 5.24 -12.00
N LEU A 33 -16.85 6.41 -11.55
CA LEU A 33 -17.47 7.18 -10.46
C LEU A 33 -18.48 8.23 -10.96
N GLY A 34 -18.73 8.30 -12.27
CA GLY A 34 -19.64 9.27 -12.85
C GLY A 34 -19.03 10.66 -13.01
N ALA A 35 -19.90 11.68 -13.06
CA ALA A 35 -19.50 13.06 -13.35
C ALA A 35 -18.75 13.78 -12.21
N TYR A 36 -18.81 13.24 -11.00
CA TYR A 36 -18.14 13.80 -9.82
C TYR A 36 -17.41 12.70 -9.08
N ILE A 37 -16.11 12.89 -8.90
CA ILE A 37 -15.25 11.95 -8.19
C ILE A 37 -15.30 12.31 -6.70
N ALA A 38 -15.99 11.45 -5.93
CA ALA A 38 -16.02 11.59 -4.48
C ALA A 38 -14.73 11.00 -3.87
N PRO A 39 -14.18 11.61 -2.81
CA PRO A 39 -12.95 11.13 -2.19
C PRO A 39 -13.07 9.78 -1.48
N ASP A 40 -14.24 9.37 -0.99
CA ASP A 40 -14.57 8.06 -0.44
C ASP A 40 -13.52 7.51 0.57
N ASN A 41 -13.00 8.38 1.43
CA ASN A 41 -11.87 8.09 2.34
C ASN A 41 -10.64 7.54 1.62
N LEU A 42 -10.44 7.88 0.35
CA LEU A 42 -9.28 7.44 -0.42
C LEU A 42 -7.98 7.91 0.25
N THR A 43 -7.12 6.96 0.51
CA THR A 43 -5.74 7.21 0.93
C THR A 43 -4.77 6.55 -0.05
N MET A 44 -3.68 7.25 -0.34
CA MET A 44 -2.66 6.77 -1.25
C MET A 44 -1.28 6.95 -0.63
N THR A 45 -0.62 5.82 -0.37
CA THR A 45 0.76 5.82 0.15
C THR A 45 1.72 5.47 -0.97
N VAL A 46 2.72 6.31 -1.18
CA VAL A 46 3.79 6.08 -2.16
C VAL A 46 5.06 5.68 -1.43
N SER A 47 5.54 4.48 -1.68
CA SER A 47 6.79 3.96 -1.13
C SER A 47 7.83 3.80 -2.23
N LEU A 48 9.09 4.07 -1.91
CA LEU A 48 10.21 3.96 -2.83
C LEU A 48 10.98 2.66 -2.58
N GLY A 49 11.22 1.91 -3.64
CA GLY A 49 12.02 0.69 -3.58
C GLY A 49 13.52 0.95 -3.69
N ALA A 50 14.32 0.03 -3.16
CA ALA A 50 15.78 0.16 -3.20
C ALA A 50 16.34 0.27 -4.63
N SER A 51 15.67 -0.32 -5.62
CA SER A 51 16.07 -0.26 -7.03
C SER A 51 15.90 1.10 -7.70
N LEU A 52 15.07 2.01 -7.13
CA LEU A 52 14.97 3.38 -7.62
C LEU A 52 16.28 4.16 -7.50
N PHE A 53 17.15 3.76 -6.57
CA PHE A 53 18.39 4.44 -6.23
C PHE A 53 19.62 3.79 -6.87
N ASP A 54 19.43 3.07 -7.97
CA ASP A 54 20.53 2.60 -8.83
C ASP A 54 21.01 3.70 -9.80
N ASP A 55 21.86 3.32 -10.76
CA ASP A 55 22.49 4.26 -11.68
C ASP A 55 21.55 4.89 -12.73
N ARG A 56 20.31 4.39 -12.86
CA ARG A 56 19.38 4.82 -13.92
C ARG A 56 18.91 6.26 -13.78
N PHE A 57 18.79 6.77 -12.55
CA PHE A 57 18.12 8.03 -12.29
C PHE A 57 19.00 9.09 -11.58
N GLY A 58 20.26 8.78 -11.31
CA GLY A 58 21.15 9.70 -10.60
C GLY A 58 20.77 9.94 -9.14
N LEU A 59 19.99 9.04 -8.52
CA LEU A 59 19.47 9.16 -7.18
C LEU A 59 20.27 8.40 -6.12
N ALA A 60 21.38 7.76 -6.50
CA ALA A 60 22.15 6.90 -5.59
C ALA A 60 22.56 7.60 -4.28
N ALA A 61 22.96 8.88 -4.35
CA ALA A 61 23.35 9.68 -3.18
C ALA A 61 22.17 10.02 -2.24
N GLN A 62 20.94 9.87 -2.72
CA GLN A 62 19.71 10.15 -1.97
C GLN A 62 19.14 8.90 -1.30
N LYS A 63 19.77 7.75 -1.48
CA LYS A 63 19.26 6.48 -0.96
C LYS A 63 19.25 6.47 0.56
N PRO A 64 18.09 6.14 1.20
CA PRO A 64 18.03 5.93 2.63
C PRO A 64 18.93 4.77 3.06
N LYS A 65 19.64 4.94 4.17
CA LYS A 65 20.63 3.96 4.66
C LYS A 65 20.01 2.62 5.00
N SER A 66 18.84 2.66 5.62
CA SER A 66 18.11 1.45 6.04
C SER A 66 17.28 0.83 4.92
N LEU A 67 17.16 1.49 3.74
CA LEU A 67 16.44 0.95 2.60
C LEU A 67 17.28 -0.12 1.89
N GLN A 68 17.00 -1.36 2.18
CA GLN A 68 17.69 -2.51 1.62
C GLN A 68 16.74 -3.43 0.87
N LYS A 69 17.29 -4.18 -0.08
CA LYS A 69 16.56 -5.28 -0.68
C LYS A 69 16.30 -6.33 0.40
N MET A 70 15.04 -6.74 0.57
CA MET A 70 14.70 -7.78 1.54
C MET A 70 15.46 -9.07 1.25
N VAL A 71 16.02 -9.64 2.29
CA VAL A 71 16.69 -10.94 2.23
C VAL A 71 15.68 -12.06 2.02
N ARG A 72 16.13 -13.17 1.48
CA ARG A 72 15.33 -14.39 1.40
C ARG A 72 15.40 -15.13 2.74
N PHE A 73 14.24 -15.52 3.25
CA PHE A 73 14.13 -16.36 4.44
C PHE A 73 14.01 -17.85 4.08
N PRO A 74 14.34 -18.77 4.99
CA PRO A 74 14.41 -20.21 4.68
C PRO A 74 13.12 -20.80 4.08
N ASN A 75 11.95 -20.33 4.51
CA ASN A 75 10.65 -20.83 4.08
C ASN A 75 10.01 -20.00 2.96
N ASP A 76 10.75 -19.06 2.36
CA ASP A 76 10.22 -18.26 1.28
C ASP A 76 10.14 -19.06 -0.03
N SER A 77 8.98 -18.98 -0.67
CA SER A 77 8.75 -19.42 -2.05
C SER A 77 8.53 -18.20 -2.95
N LEU A 78 9.60 -17.45 -3.20
CA LEU A 78 9.53 -16.17 -3.89
C LEU A 78 9.32 -16.36 -5.40
N ASP A 79 8.29 -15.70 -5.94
CA ASP A 79 8.14 -15.47 -7.37
C ASP A 79 8.79 -14.12 -7.72
N ALA A 80 9.88 -14.16 -8.49
CA ALA A 80 10.62 -12.97 -8.87
C ALA A 80 9.79 -11.95 -9.65
N ALA A 81 8.75 -12.38 -10.37
CA ALA A 81 7.85 -11.48 -11.10
C ALA A 81 6.99 -10.64 -10.15
N LEU A 82 6.76 -11.13 -8.93
CA LEU A 82 5.92 -10.49 -7.91
C LEU A 82 6.74 -9.83 -6.80
N CYS A 83 8.07 -9.74 -6.98
CA CYS A 83 8.97 -9.18 -5.98
C CYS A 83 9.54 -7.85 -6.43
N HIS A 84 9.69 -6.94 -5.44
CA HIS A 84 10.36 -5.64 -5.61
C HIS A 84 9.69 -4.70 -6.63
N GLY A 85 10.32 -3.61 -6.93
CA GLY A 85 9.91 -2.55 -7.83
C GLY A 85 10.55 -1.24 -7.42
N ASP A 86 10.53 -0.25 -8.31
CA ASP A 86 11.06 1.09 -8.00
C ASP A 86 10.11 1.90 -7.12
N LEU A 87 8.81 1.66 -7.30
CA LEU A 87 7.73 2.29 -6.54
C LEU A 87 6.72 1.23 -6.10
N LEU A 88 6.13 1.45 -4.93
CA LEU A 88 4.91 0.79 -4.49
C LEU A 88 3.87 1.87 -4.21
N ILE A 89 2.68 1.72 -4.75
CA ILE A 89 1.54 2.59 -4.45
C ILE A 89 0.46 1.75 -3.79
N GLN A 90 0.16 2.06 -2.54
CA GLN A 90 -0.94 1.47 -1.80
C GLN A 90 -2.16 2.38 -1.92
N ILE A 91 -3.27 1.86 -2.41
CA ILE A 91 -4.52 2.58 -2.65
C ILE A 91 -5.58 1.96 -1.75
N CYS A 92 -6.15 2.73 -0.83
CA CYS A 92 -7.20 2.27 0.07
C CYS A 92 -8.39 3.24 0.02
N ALA A 93 -9.61 2.71 -0.08
CA ALA A 93 -10.86 3.47 -0.04
C ALA A 93 -11.98 2.62 0.59
N ASN A 94 -13.14 3.24 0.83
CA ASN A 94 -14.29 2.50 1.34
C ASN A 94 -14.88 1.55 0.28
N THR A 95 -14.83 1.93 -1.00
CA THR A 95 -15.40 1.15 -2.09
C THR A 95 -14.32 0.65 -3.06
N GLN A 96 -14.58 -0.51 -3.65
CA GLN A 96 -13.72 -1.08 -4.68
C GLN A 96 -13.68 -0.21 -5.95
N ASP A 97 -14.80 0.42 -6.29
CA ASP A 97 -14.90 1.30 -7.48
C ASP A 97 -13.93 2.48 -7.37
N THR A 98 -13.83 3.10 -6.18
CA THR A 98 -12.88 4.18 -5.92
C THR A 98 -11.42 3.70 -6.06
N VAL A 99 -11.10 2.51 -5.55
CA VAL A 99 -9.74 1.93 -5.67
C VAL A 99 -9.41 1.67 -7.15
N ILE A 100 -10.34 1.07 -7.91
CA ILE A 100 -10.14 0.78 -9.32
C ILE A 100 -10.03 2.08 -10.13
N HIS A 101 -10.88 3.07 -9.83
CA HIS A 101 -10.82 4.38 -10.46
C HIS A 101 -9.45 5.03 -10.26
N ALA A 102 -8.97 5.10 -9.00
CA ALA A 102 -7.68 5.70 -8.66
C ALA A 102 -6.49 4.99 -9.35
N LEU A 103 -6.50 3.65 -9.37
CA LEU A 103 -5.49 2.88 -10.08
C LEU A 103 -5.49 3.20 -11.59
N ARG A 104 -6.66 3.22 -12.21
CA ARG A 104 -6.78 3.52 -13.66
C ARG A 104 -6.39 4.95 -13.98
N ASP A 105 -6.71 5.90 -13.09
CA ASP A 105 -6.29 7.29 -13.24
C ASP A 105 -4.76 7.42 -13.26
N LEU A 106 -4.08 6.80 -12.31
CA LEU A 106 -2.61 6.81 -12.29
C LEU A 106 -2.00 6.20 -13.53
N ILE A 107 -2.46 5.01 -13.94
CA ILE A 107 -1.96 4.33 -15.15
C ILE A 107 -2.18 5.22 -16.39
N LYS A 108 -3.36 5.82 -16.53
CA LYS A 108 -3.72 6.68 -17.66
C LYS A 108 -2.84 7.91 -17.77
N HIS A 109 -2.48 8.51 -16.63
CA HIS A 109 -1.69 9.75 -16.60
C HIS A 109 -0.18 9.54 -16.55
N THR A 110 0.30 8.30 -16.47
CA THR A 110 1.74 8.00 -16.39
C THR A 110 2.24 6.97 -17.43
N PRO A 111 1.73 6.95 -18.69
CA PRO A 111 2.00 5.87 -19.63
C PRO A 111 3.49 5.73 -19.97
N ASP A 112 4.23 6.85 -20.05
CA ASP A 112 5.66 6.86 -20.41
C ASP A 112 6.60 6.95 -19.20
N LEU A 113 6.04 6.96 -17.99
CA LEU A 113 6.78 7.17 -16.76
C LEU A 113 6.79 5.95 -15.86
N LEU A 114 5.70 5.21 -15.82
CA LEU A 114 5.50 4.06 -14.94
C LEU A 114 4.89 2.88 -15.69
N SER A 115 5.33 1.69 -15.36
CA SER A 115 4.70 0.46 -15.78
C SER A 115 4.35 -0.40 -14.57
N VAL A 116 3.17 -1.03 -14.59
CA VAL A 116 2.75 -1.93 -13.52
C VAL A 116 3.53 -3.23 -13.64
N ARG A 117 4.34 -3.52 -12.62
CA ARG A 117 5.08 -4.78 -12.52
C ARG A 117 4.22 -5.89 -11.93
N TRP A 118 3.51 -5.58 -10.86
CA TRP A 118 2.57 -6.50 -10.21
C TRP A 118 1.48 -5.71 -9.46
N LYS A 119 0.39 -6.36 -9.21
CA LYS A 119 -0.74 -5.83 -8.45
C LYS A 119 -1.25 -6.89 -7.48
N ARG A 120 -1.70 -6.47 -6.32
CA ARG A 120 -2.46 -7.29 -5.38
C ARG A 120 -3.67 -6.51 -4.91
N GLU A 121 -4.75 -7.21 -4.74
CA GLU A 121 -6.00 -6.70 -4.18
C GLU A 121 -6.22 -7.29 -2.80
N GLY A 122 -6.85 -6.53 -1.94
CA GLY A 122 -7.18 -6.95 -0.59
C GLY A 122 -8.39 -6.20 -0.08
N PHE A 123 -8.87 -6.60 1.07
CA PHE A 123 -9.98 -5.96 1.75
C PHE A 123 -9.80 -6.09 3.26
N ILE A 124 -10.44 -5.19 4.00
CA ILE A 124 -10.57 -5.33 5.46
C ILE A 124 -11.86 -6.10 5.71
N SER A 125 -11.81 -7.07 6.64
CA SER A 125 -12.99 -7.84 7.01
C SER A 125 -14.13 -6.93 7.50
N ASP A 126 -15.33 -7.15 6.99
CA ASP A 126 -16.55 -6.48 7.45
C ASP A 126 -16.84 -6.66 8.94
N HIS A 127 -16.21 -7.66 9.58
CA HIS A 127 -16.30 -7.86 11.02
C HIS A 127 -15.82 -6.61 11.79
N ALA A 128 -14.74 -5.98 11.36
CA ALA A 128 -14.25 -4.73 11.96
C ALA A 128 -15.25 -3.60 11.80
N ALA A 129 -15.94 -3.52 10.65
CA ALA A 129 -17.00 -2.52 10.41
C ALA A 129 -18.25 -2.81 11.23
N ARG A 130 -18.67 -4.09 11.33
CA ARG A 130 -19.84 -4.52 12.10
C ARG A 130 -19.68 -4.32 13.62
N SER A 131 -18.48 -4.54 14.14
CA SER A 131 -18.16 -4.33 15.56
C SER A 131 -18.01 -2.85 15.92
N LYS A 132 -18.10 -1.93 14.95
CA LYS A 132 -17.87 -0.49 15.09
C LYS A 132 -16.54 -0.16 15.79
N GLY A 133 -15.51 -0.92 15.48
CA GLY A 133 -14.17 -0.76 16.03
C GLY A 133 -14.01 -1.22 17.49
N LYS A 134 -15.02 -1.90 18.06
CA LYS A 134 -14.95 -2.42 19.45
C LYS A 134 -14.16 -3.71 19.56
N GLU A 135 -13.98 -4.40 18.46
CA GLU A 135 -13.29 -5.68 18.41
C GLU A 135 -12.09 -5.60 17.45
N THR A 136 -11.01 -6.27 17.81
CA THR A 136 -9.86 -6.42 16.93
C THR A 136 -10.25 -7.23 15.69
N PRO A 137 -9.86 -6.79 14.47
CA PRO A 137 -10.12 -7.55 13.26
C PRO A 137 -9.59 -8.98 13.35
N VAL A 138 -10.30 -9.90 12.70
CA VAL A 138 -9.90 -11.30 12.59
C VAL A 138 -9.30 -11.52 11.20
N ASN A 139 -8.16 -12.19 11.13
CA ASN A 139 -7.53 -12.57 9.87
C ASN A 139 -8.27 -13.76 9.20
N LEU A 140 -7.84 -14.11 7.99
CA LEU A 140 -8.48 -15.19 7.22
C LEU A 140 -8.27 -16.60 7.82
N LEU A 141 -7.44 -16.75 8.84
CA LEU A 141 -7.25 -17.99 9.59
C LEU A 141 -8.11 -18.05 10.87
N GLY A 142 -8.97 -17.03 11.12
CA GLY A 142 -9.90 -17.00 12.23
C GLY A 142 -9.34 -16.43 13.54
N PHE A 143 -8.13 -15.88 13.53
CA PHE A 143 -7.48 -15.33 14.71
C PHE A 143 -7.44 -13.80 14.70
N LYS A 144 -7.44 -13.19 15.89
CA LYS A 144 -7.32 -11.73 16.04
C LYS A 144 -6.00 -11.26 15.45
N ASP A 145 -6.06 -10.20 14.65
CA ASP A 145 -4.92 -9.64 13.93
C ASP A 145 -4.62 -8.23 14.43
N GLY A 146 -3.33 -7.93 14.62
CA GLY A 146 -2.90 -6.60 15.05
C GLY A 146 -2.91 -6.36 16.58
N THR A 147 -3.09 -7.38 17.40
CA THR A 147 -3.13 -7.25 18.89
C THR A 147 -1.82 -6.76 19.49
N ALA A 148 -0.69 -6.99 18.81
CA ALA A 148 0.64 -6.55 19.22
C ALA A 148 1.10 -5.26 18.50
N ASN A 149 0.24 -4.60 17.73
CA ASN A 149 0.59 -3.34 17.09
C ASN A 149 0.85 -2.25 18.13
N PRO A 150 1.85 -1.37 17.92
CA PRO A 150 2.08 -0.24 18.80
C PRO A 150 0.86 0.68 18.86
N ASN A 151 0.63 1.27 20.02
CA ASN A 151 -0.44 2.27 20.17
C ASN A 151 -0.09 3.52 19.36
N SER A 152 -0.86 3.82 18.33
CA SER A 152 -0.64 4.99 17.45
C SER A 152 -0.80 6.35 18.16
N GLN A 153 -1.38 6.38 19.36
CA GLN A 153 -1.50 7.58 20.19
C GLN A 153 -0.28 7.82 21.08
N ASP A 154 0.61 6.84 21.20
CA ASP A 154 1.87 6.96 21.93
C ASP A 154 2.94 7.54 20.98
N ALA A 155 2.99 8.87 20.88
CA ALA A 155 3.92 9.56 20.00
C ALA A 155 5.39 9.20 20.26
N PRO A 156 5.90 9.15 21.51
CA PRO A 156 7.28 8.73 21.76
C PRO A 156 7.58 7.31 21.28
N LEU A 157 6.65 6.38 21.44
CA LEU A 157 6.81 5.01 20.94
C LEU A 157 6.81 4.99 19.41
N MET A 158 5.87 5.73 18.77
CA MET A 158 5.77 5.81 17.32
C MET A 158 7.05 6.42 16.70
N ASP A 159 7.61 7.46 17.29
CA ASP A 159 8.87 8.06 16.85
C ASP A 159 10.06 7.09 16.99
N LYS A 160 10.03 6.24 18.02
CA LYS A 160 11.07 5.24 18.25
C LYS A 160 11.03 4.06 17.28
N VAL A 161 9.83 3.59 16.88
CA VAL A 161 9.67 2.29 16.20
C VAL A 161 9.04 2.37 14.81
N VAL A 162 8.42 3.48 14.44
CA VAL A 162 7.69 3.63 13.17
C VAL A 162 8.27 4.74 12.31
N TRP A 163 8.38 5.95 12.86
CA TRP A 163 8.71 7.13 12.06
C TRP A 163 10.22 7.33 11.91
N VAL A 164 10.63 7.80 10.75
CA VAL A 164 11.97 8.35 10.56
C VAL A 164 11.99 9.75 11.17
N THR A 165 12.86 9.96 12.16
CA THR A 165 13.02 11.24 12.88
C THR A 165 14.26 12.00 12.41
N ALA A 166 14.32 13.31 12.68
CA ALA A 166 15.39 14.16 12.18
C ALA A 166 16.79 13.87 12.82
N ASP A 167 16.82 13.20 13.96
CA ASP A 167 18.04 12.79 14.65
C ASP A 167 18.63 11.47 14.14
N GLN A 168 17.86 10.74 13.34
CA GLN A 168 18.36 9.56 12.64
C GLN A 168 19.25 9.99 11.47
N SER A 169 20.31 9.21 11.21
CA SER A 169 21.25 9.51 10.12
C SER A 169 20.69 9.17 8.72
N GLU A 170 19.41 9.44 8.49
CA GLU A 170 18.72 9.23 7.21
C GLU A 170 18.66 10.53 6.39
N PRO A 171 18.49 10.48 5.06
CA PRO A 171 18.29 11.67 4.25
C PRO A 171 17.10 12.52 4.73
N ALA A 172 17.25 13.83 4.77
CA ALA A 172 16.25 14.75 5.32
C ALA A 172 14.84 14.59 4.69
N TRP A 173 14.77 14.18 3.42
CA TRP A 173 13.49 13.97 2.73
C TRP A 173 12.68 12.78 3.25
N THR A 174 13.31 11.87 4.03
CA THR A 174 12.64 10.71 4.64
C THR A 174 11.98 11.00 5.98
N VAL A 175 12.28 12.15 6.59
CA VAL A 175 11.73 12.53 7.90
C VAL A 175 10.21 12.59 7.85
N GLY A 176 9.56 11.96 8.82
CA GLY A 176 8.10 11.76 8.86
C GLY A 176 7.61 10.58 8.01
N GLY A 177 8.50 9.93 7.25
CA GLY A 177 8.22 8.67 6.57
C GLY A 177 8.44 7.46 7.47
N SER A 178 8.29 6.26 6.88
CA SER A 178 8.48 5.00 7.57
C SER A 178 9.00 3.94 6.60
N TYR A 179 9.67 2.94 7.11
CA TYR A 179 10.05 1.77 6.32
C TYR A 179 8.93 0.74 6.29
N GLN A 180 8.64 0.20 5.11
CA GLN A 180 7.60 -0.78 4.90
C GLN A 180 8.17 -2.08 4.33
N ALA A 181 7.95 -3.20 5.00
CA ALA A 181 8.20 -4.54 4.50
C ALA A 181 6.89 -5.13 3.99
N VAL A 182 6.82 -5.46 2.69
CA VAL A 182 5.64 -6.06 2.07
C VAL A 182 5.91 -7.53 1.82
N ARG A 183 5.08 -8.39 2.42
CA ARG A 183 5.14 -9.85 2.22
C ARG A 183 3.74 -10.36 1.92
N ILE A 184 3.61 -11.14 0.85
CA ILE A 184 2.37 -11.80 0.49
C ILE A 184 2.48 -13.24 0.98
N ILE A 185 1.62 -13.58 1.93
CA ILE A 185 1.61 -14.90 2.56
C ILE A 185 0.64 -15.80 1.82
N GLN A 186 1.12 -16.92 1.32
CA GLN A 186 0.25 -17.97 0.77
C GLN A 186 -0.29 -18.83 1.91
N PHE A 187 -1.60 -18.82 2.07
CA PHE A 187 -2.27 -19.66 3.05
C PHE A 187 -2.59 -21.04 2.47
N HIS A 188 -2.21 -22.07 3.18
CA HIS A 188 -2.60 -23.47 2.90
C HIS A 188 -3.84 -23.83 3.72
N VAL A 189 -4.97 -23.19 3.40
CA VAL A 189 -6.22 -23.28 4.19
C VAL A 189 -6.75 -24.69 4.33
N GLU A 190 -6.52 -25.55 3.34
CA GLU A 190 -6.91 -26.97 3.42
C GLU A 190 -6.25 -27.71 4.60
N PHE A 191 -4.97 -27.44 4.84
CA PHE A 191 -4.26 -28.02 5.98
C PHE A 191 -4.70 -27.35 7.27
N TRP A 192 -4.85 -26.02 7.22
CA TRP A 192 -5.30 -25.24 8.37
C TRP A 192 -6.65 -25.70 8.90
N ASP A 193 -7.64 -25.87 8.05
CA ASP A 193 -9.00 -26.26 8.42
C ASP A 193 -9.09 -27.68 8.99
N ARG A 194 -8.08 -28.51 8.76
CA ARG A 194 -7.94 -29.85 9.33
C ARG A 194 -7.10 -29.91 10.59
N THR A 195 -6.45 -28.80 10.94
CA THR A 195 -5.58 -28.71 12.13
C THR A 195 -6.44 -28.56 13.38
N PRO A 196 -6.23 -29.36 14.44
CA PRO A 196 -6.98 -29.21 15.69
C PRO A 196 -6.85 -27.82 16.29
N LEU A 197 -7.93 -27.31 16.89
CA LEU A 197 -7.96 -25.92 17.43
C LEU A 197 -6.81 -25.64 18.40
N LYS A 198 -6.47 -26.60 19.26
CA LYS A 198 -5.35 -26.42 20.19
C LYS A 198 -4.01 -26.22 19.48
N GLU A 199 -3.80 -26.92 18.38
CA GLU A 199 -2.59 -26.77 17.57
C GLU A 199 -2.59 -25.44 16.84
N GLN A 200 -3.72 -25.03 16.25
CA GLN A 200 -3.90 -23.70 15.68
C GLN A 200 -3.55 -22.59 16.70
N GLN A 201 -4.05 -22.69 17.92
CA GLN A 201 -3.75 -21.75 19.01
C GLN A 201 -2.25 -21.75 19.37
N THR A 202 -1.61 -22.92 19.37
CA THR A 202 -0.16 -23.03 19.66
C THR A 202 0.70 -22.39 18.56
N ILE A 203 0.26 -22.43 17.29
CA ILE A 203 0.95 -21.81 16.16
C ILE A 203 0.89 -20.27 16.27
N PHE A 204 -0.22 -19.73 16.74
CA PHE A 204 -0.37 -18.26 16.92
C PHE A 204 0.20 -17.74 18.25
N GLY A 205 0.37 -18.52 19.27
CA GLY A 205 0.89 -18.16 20.58
C GLY A 205 -0.16 -18.07 21.69
#